data_8d1c34abc36d18447b6edb2960d37b80
#
_entry.id   8d1c34abc36d18447b6edb2960d37b80
#
_cell.length_a   1.000
_cell.length_b   1.000
_cell.length_c   1.000
_cell.angle_alpha   90.00
_cell.angle_beta   90.00
_cell.angle_gamma   90.00
#
_symmetry.space_group_name_H-M   'P 1'
#
loop_
_entity.id
_entity.type
_entity.pdbx_description
1 polymer ?
#
loop_
_entity_poly.entity_id
_entity_poly.type
_entity_poly.pdbx_seq_one_letter_code
_entity_poly.pdbx_strand_id
1 'polypeptide(L)'
;MRRIVRITLLALACSAPAAWATDLLQVWQAAQQNDRELAVARATQATAQPRRDQAAALWRPGVAFTATAGLATGESEMRGAQFSAPGLGTSSGVNFGTSVTGGTATRWALQASQPLYNPQRRAQQQQLGLQADMADLEWQAAQQALMLRTAQRYFDVAVAQEALGVLDLQLQAVQKAAPEAQAPFDIRSAPVTDTHEARARLAALRAQRLAAQTDLDVKRRALADSTGLAPTALAVRLPGGAAATAPRALEAWQQEAEAANPAIRLQQLAADIARAEAEKHRRSASATVDLVAQAGQERLHGSGDYGSARNKNVNALVGVQLTVPLTTGGYRSAKEEEALRLLDKAQAQVQSTREQVAQQVHGAWLGLSLGAERVQALTDALAASESRRDATRTGHEVGHRTLLDLLNAENDTAAARLALAQARAGLLLDRLRLAQLVGRLDEDTLRATNQALSAAP
;
A
#
# COMPACT_ATOMS: atom_id res chain seq x y z
N MET A 1 -31.63 -59.50 26.94
CA MET A 1 -31.37 -58.78 25.71
C MET A 1 -30.16 -57.85 25.90
N ARG A 2 -28.97 -58.30 25.51
CA ARG A 2 -27.70 -57.59 25.69
C ARG A 2 -27.43 -56.74 24.44
N ARG A 3 -27.38 -55.39 24.57
CA ARG A 3 -26.93 -54.49 23.51
C ARG A 3 -25.41 -54.29 23.65
N ILE A 4 -24.68 -54.79 22.66
CA ILE A 4 -23.24 -54.59 22.49
C ILE A 4 -23.01 -53.20 21.89
N VAL A 5 -22.38 -52.31 22.65
CA VAL A 5 -21.90 -51.00 22.16
C VAL A 5 -20.53 -51.21 21.53
N ARG A 6 -20.44 -51.06 20.21
CA ARG A 6 -19.16 -51.03 19.47
C ARG A 6 -18.57 -49.61 19.56
N ILE A 7 -17.50 -49.47 20.32
CA ILE A 7 -16.67 -48.28 20.35
C ILE A 7 -15.70 -48.36 19.15
N THR A 8 -15.94 -47.55 18.13
CA THR A 8 -15.01 -47.35 17.02
C THR A 8 -13.99 -46.28 17.45
N LEU A 9 -12.77 -46.71 17.75
CA LEU A 9 -11.63 -45.82 17.94
C LEU A 9 -11.25 -45.20 16.60
N LEU A 10 -11.54 -43.90 16.42
CA LEU A 10 -11.04 -43.10 15.29
C LEU A 10 -9.58 -42.71 15.62
N ALA A 11 -8.63 -43.43 15.05
CA ALA A 11 -7.22 -43.05 15.10
C ALA A 11 -7.02 -41.79 14.24
N LEU A 12 -6.96 -40.63 14.88
CA LEU A 12 -6.54 -39.37 14.28
C LEU A 12 -5.03 -39.47 14.03
N ALA A 13 -4.65 -39.88 12.82
CA ALA A 13 -3.27 -39.79 12.37
C ALA A 13 -2.88 -38.33 12.30
N CYS A 14 -2.18 -37.81 13.33
CA CYS A 14 -1.41 -36.58 13.25
C CYS A 14 -0.32 -36.78 12.21
N SER A 15 -0.62 -36.51 10.94
CA SER A 15 0.41 -36.25 9.94
C SER A 15 1.13 -34.98 10.34
N ALA A 16 2.27 -35.12 11.05
CA ALA A 16 3.21 -34.02 11.19
C ALA A 16 3.58 -33.57 9.77
N PRO A 17 3.39 -32.29 9.39
CA PRO A 17 3.86 -31.83 8.10
C PRO A 17 5.37 -32.04 8.09
N ALA A 18 5.86 -32.87 7.16
CA ALA A 18 7.28 -32.91 6.85
C ALA A 18 7.71 -31.45 6.66
N ALA A 19 8.74 -31.03 7.38
CA ALA A 19 9.32 -29.70 7.26
C ALA A 19 9.97 -29.56 5.87
N TRP A 20 9.14 -29.35 4.87
CA TRP A 20 9.56 -29.00 3.53
C TRP A 20 10.08 -27.57 3.63
N ALA A 21 11.24 -27.33 3.05
CA ALA A 21 11.76 -25.96 2.97
C ALA A 21 10.67 -25.08 2.37
N THR A 22 10.25 -24.08 3.14
CA THR A 22 9.20 -23.13 2.72
C THR A 22 9.75 -22.32 1.54
N ASP A 23 9.20 -22.51 0.36
CA ASP A 23 9.68 -21.81 -0.82
C ASP A 23 9.14 -20.38 -0.90
N LEU A 24 9.77 -19.54 -1.74
CA LEU A 24 9.41 -18.14 -1.88
C LEU A 24 7.95 -17.94 -2.30
N LEU A 25 7.44 -18.83 -3.15
CA LEU A 25 6.06 -18.77 -3.65
C LEU A 25 5.05 -19.05 -2.53
N GLN A 26 5.30 -20.05 -1.70
CA GLN A 26 4.46 -20.37 -0.53
C GLN A 26 4.44 -19.21 0.48
N VAL A 27 5.61 -18.61 0.73
CA VAL A 27 5.73 -17.44 1.62
C VAL A 27 4.93 -16.26 1.08
N TRP A 28 5.01 -16.00 -0.23
CA TRP A 28 4.23 -14.95 -0.85
C TRP A 28 2.72 -15.21 -0.81
N GLN A 29 2.27 -16.44 -1.08
CA GLN A 29 0.85 -16.81 -0.98
C GLN A 29 0.31 -16.62 0.45
N ALA A 30 1.10 -16.97 1.45
CA ALA A 30 0.76 -16.72 2.84
C ALA A 30 0.71 -15.21 3.15
N ALA A 31 1.66 -14.41 2.62
CA ALA A 31 1.68 -12.96 2.78
C ALA A 31 0.45 -12.28 2.13
N GLN A 32 -0.02 -12.75 0.99
CA GLN A 32 -1.24 -12.22 0.36
C GLN A 32 -2.48 -12.28 1.25
N GLN A 33 -2.54 -13.27 2.15
CA GLN A 33 -3.68 -13.47 3.05
C GLN A 33 -3.52 -12.70 4.37
N ASN A 34 -2.29 -12.50 4.83
CA ASN A 34 -2.01 -12.05 6.19
C ASN A 34 -1.37 -10.64 6.27
N ASP A 35 -0.83 -10.10 5.16
CA ASP A 35 -0.13 -8.81 5.18
C ASP A 35 -1.12 -7.66 5.41
N ARG A 36 -0.83 -6.87 6.44
CA ARG A 36 -1.69 -5.77 6.89
C ARG A 36 -1.66 -4.57 5.95
N GLU A 37 -0.53 -4.29 5.31
CA GLU A 37 -0.43 -3.20 4.34
C GLU A 37 -1.25 -3.53 3.08
N LEU A 38 -1.23 -4.79 2.64
CA LEU A 38 -2.10 -5.24 1.56
C LEU A 38 -3.58 -5.16 1.94
N ALA A 39 -3.94 -5.45 3.21
CA ALA A 39 -5.31 -5.29 3.69
C ALA A 39 -5.78 -3.83 3.65
N VAL A 40 -4.90 -2.87 3.99
CA VAL A 40 -5.18 -1.43 3.84
C VAL A 40 -5.41 -1.06 2.37
N ALA A 41 -4.54 -1.53 1.46
CA ALA A 41 -4.69 -1.27 0.02
C ALA A 41 -5.99 -1.87 -0.54
N ARG A 42 -6.39 -3.06 -0.07
CA ARG A 42 -7.69 -3.69 -0.42
C ARG A 42 -8.87 -2.86 0.06
N ALA A 43 -8.81 -2.32 1.27
CA ALA A 43 -9.85 -1.43 1.80
C ALA A 43 -9.93 -0.12 1.02
N THR A 44 -8.79 0.45 0.60
CA THR A 44 -8.73 1.62 -0.28
C THR A 44 -9.36 1.31 -1.64
N GLN A 45 -9.01 0.20 -2.26
CA GLN A 45 -9.57 -0.24 -3.55
C GLN A 45 -11.09 -0.43 -3.47
N ALA A 46 -11.62 -0.92 -2.34
CA ALA A 46 -13.06 -1.05 -2.13
C ALA A 46 -13.81 0.31 -2.17
N THR A 47 -13.12 1.45 -2.05
CA THR A 47 -13.73 2.78 -2.23
C THR A 47 -13.93 3.16 -3.70
N ALA A 48 -13.35 2.45 -4.66
CA ALA A 48 -13.43 2.77 -6.08
C ALA A 48 -14.86 2.69 -6.60
N GLN A 49 -15.57 1.60 -6.32
CA GLN A 49 -16.97 1.45 -6.75
C GLN A 49 -17.90 2.49 -6.13
N PRO A 50 -17.90 2.74 -4.80
CA PRO A 50 -18.67 3.86 -4.22
C PRO A 50 -18.37 5.23 -4.83
N ARG A 51 -17.12 5.51 -5.23
CA ARG A 51 -16.78 6.77 -5.93
C ARG A 51 -17.40 6.84 -7.33
N ARG A 52 -17.39 5.74 -8.08
CA ARG A 52 -18.08 5.64 -9.38
C ARG A 52 -19.59 5.81 -9.22
N ASP A 53 -20.17 5.22 -8.18
CA ASP A 53 -21.60 5.37 -7.88
C ASP A 53 -21.94 6.81 -7.49
N GLN A 54 -21.10 7.49 -6.70
CA GLN A 54 -21.23 8.91 -6.41
C GLN A 54 -21.15 9.75 -7.69
N ALA A 55 -20.19 9.46 -8.59
CA ALA A 55 -20.06 10.14 -9.87
C ALA A 55 -21.33 10.01 -10.71
N ALA A 56 -21.93 8.82 -10.78
CA ALA A 56 -23.19 8.58 -11.48
C ALA A 56 -24.37 9.26 -10.77
N ALA A 57 -24.39 9.30 -9.44
CA ALA A 57 -25.45 9.90 -8.65
C ALA A 57 -25.54 11.42 -8.79
N LEU A 58 -24.47 12.10 -9.21
CA LEU A 58 -24.49 13.55 -9.45
C LEU A 58 -25.55 13.98 -10.49
N TRP A 59 -25.95 13.08 -11.37
CA TRP A 59 -26.92 13.33 -12.43
C TRP A 59 -28.30 12.67 -12.16
N ARG A 60 -28.48 12.05 -11.00
CA ARG A 60 -29.76 11.47 -10.62
C ARG A 60 -30.67 12.51 -9.94
N PRO A 61 -31.99 12.35 -9.99
CA PRO A 61 -32.91 13.26 -9.29
C PRO A 61 -32.71 13.12 -7.77
N GLY A 62 -32.60 14.25 -7.10
CA GLY A 62 -32.66 14.35 -5.65
C GLY A 62 -34.09 14.67 -5.20
N VAL A 63 -34.59 13.99 -4.17
CA VAL A 63 -35.90 14.28 -3.57
C VAL A 63 -35.67 14.56 -2.08
N ALA A 64 -36.24 15.67 -1.61
CA ALA A 64 -36.16 16.07 -0.19
C ALA A 64 -37.58 16.36 0.34
N PHE A 65 -37.83 15.91 1.55
CA PHE A 65 -39.02 16.27 2.32
C PHE A 65 -38.57 17.13 3.51
N THR A 66 -39.24 18.29 3.67
CA THR A 66 -39.03 19.18 4.79
C THR A 66 -40.31 19.39 5.56
N ALA A 67 -40.24 19.38 6.88
CA ALA A 67 -41.40 19.74 7.72
C ALA A 67 -40.89 20.71 8.82
N THR A 68 -41.66 21.78 9.02
CA THR A 68 -41.35 22.80 10.04
C THR A 68 -42.63 23.08 10.83
N ALA A 69 -42.50 23.18 12.14
CA ALA A 69 -43.55 23.63 13.05
C ALA A 69 -42.96 24.66 14.00
N GLY A 70 -43.70 25.74 14.25
CA GLY A 70 -43.20 26.82 15.11
C GLY A 70 -44.26 27.87 15.40
N LEU A 71 -43.88 28.83 16.25
CA LEU A 71 -44.67 30.06 16.45
C LEU A 71 -44.43 30.98 15.25
N ALA A 72 -45.48 31.60 14.74
CA ALA A 72 -45.39 32.53 13.61
C ALA A 72 -46.38 33.65 13.74
N THR A 73 -46.01 34.80 13.20
CA THR A 73 -46.88 35.93 12.96
C THR A 73 -46.98 36.12 11.45
N GLY A 74 -48.11 36.53 10.96
CA GLY A 74 -48.33 36.76 9.52
C GLY A 74 -49.55 37.64 9.26
N GLU A 75 -49.39 38.56 8.32
CA GLU A 75 -50.46 39.35 7.78
C GLU A 75 -50.60 39.03 6.31
N SER A 76 -51.83 38.86 5.85
CA SER A 76 -52.15 38.62 4.45
C SER A 76 -53.27 39.52 4.03
N GLU A 77 -53.01 40.31 2.99
CA GLU A 77 -53.98 41.18 2.40
C GLU A 77 -54.21 40.80 0.92
N MET A 78 -55.45 40.63 0.55
CA MET A 78 -55.85 40.39 -0.84
C MET A 78 -56.70 41.58 -1.28
N ARG A 79 -56.26 42.30 -2.30
CA ARG A 79 -56.95 43.47 -2.84
C ARG A 79 -57.57 43.14 -4.21
N GLY A 80 -58.74 43.72 -4.47
CA GLY A 80 -59.41 43.59 -5.76
C GLY A 80 -60.00 42.22 -6.05
N ALA A 81 -60.23 41.40 -5.04
CA ALA A 81 -60.77 40.05 -5.21
C ALA A 81 -62.23 40.08 -5.62
N GLN A 82 -62.63 39.11 -6.42
CA GLN A 82 -64.07 38.83 -6.69
C GLN A 82 -64.56 37.88 -5.58
N PHE A 83 -65.57 38.32 -4.87
CA PHE A 83 -66.21 37.57 -3.80
C PHE A 83 -67.61 37.12 -4.28
N SER A 84 -67.92 35.86 -4.09
CA SER A 84 -69.23 35.27 -4.34
C SER A 84 -69.66 34.43 -3.15
N ALA A 85 -70.85 34.70 -2.62
CA ALA A 85 -71.43 33.92 -1.54
C ALA A 85 -72.87 33.59 -1.81
N PRO A 86 -73.38 32.38 -1.41
CA PRO A 86 -74.75 32.02 -1.55
C PRO A 86 -75.70 33.05 -0.87
N GLY A 87 -76.68 33.61 -1.61
CA GLY A 87 -77.60 34.59 -1.12
C GLY A 87 -77.16 36.07 -1.14
N LEU A 88 -75.82 36.35 -1.39
CA LEU A 88 -75.27 37.70 -1.42
C LEU A 88 -74.84 38.17 -2.84
N GLY A 89 -74.90 37.25 -3.81
CA GLY A 89 -74.46 37.55 -5.18
C GLY A 89 -72.87 37.61 -5.28
N THR A 90 -72.46 38.23 -6.40
CA THR A 90 -71.04 38.42 -6.71
C THR A 90 -70.67 39.89 -6.55
N SER A 91 -69.67 40.20 -5.74
CA SER A 91 -69.08 41.52 -5.55
C SER A 91 -67.63 41.52 -6.05
N SER A 92 -67.24 42.54 -6.82
CA SER A 92 -65.83 42.71 -7.34
C SER A 92 -65.16 43.88 -6.65
N GLY A 93 -63.85 43.86 -6.56
CA GLY A 93 -63.00 44.88 -5.90
C GLY A 93 -62.98 44.83 -4.38
N VAL A 94 -63.27 43.64 -3.79
CA VAL A 94 -63.32 43.44 -2.35
C VAL A 94 -61.85 43.24 -1.83
N ASN A 95 -61.53 43.89 -0.68
CA ASN A 95 -60.29 43.72 0.00
C ASN A 95 -60.50 42.81 1.22
N PHE A 96 -59.68 41.73 1.34
CA PHE A 96 -59.64 40.84 2.50
C PHE A 96 -58.30 40.98 3.21
N GLY A 97 -58.35 41.23 4.51
CA GLY A 97 -57.21 41.20 5.38
C GLY A 97 -57.33 40.07 6.42
N THR A 98 -56.28 39.35 6.66
CA THR A 98 -56.13 38.45 7.80
C THR A 98 -54.87 38.77 8.53
N SER A 99 -54.95 38.92 9.87
CA SER A 99 -53.78 39.16 10.72
C SER A 99 -53.70 38.05 11.78
N VAL A 100 -52.50 37.51 11.97
CA VAL A 100 -52.21 36.57 13.04
C VAL A 100 -51.00 37.12 13.78
N THR A 101 -51.21 37.71 14.95
CA THR A 101 -50.13 38.29 15.79
C THR A 101 -49.55 37.27 16.78
N GLY A 102 -50.30 36.21 17.09
CA GLY A 102 -49.85 35.07 17.91
C GLY A 102 -50.46 33.79 17.35
N GLY A 103 -49.62 32.94 16.74
CA GLY A 103 -50.13 31.72 16.12
C GLY A 103 -49.06 30.63 16.00
N THR A 104 -49.53 29.46 15.57
CA THR A 104 -48.71 28.30 15.24
C THR A 104 -48.72 28.11 13.73
N ALA A 105 -47.52 27.95 13.15
CA ALA A 105 -47.33 27.57 11.75
C ALA A 105 -46.84 26.14 11.64
N THR A 106 -47.41 25.41 10.69
CA THR A 106 -46.91 24.11 10.24
C THR A 106 -46.75 24.15 8.75
N ARG A 107 -45.56 23.79 8.27
CA ARG A 107 -45.24 23.71 6.85
C ARG A 107 -44.63 22.36 6.54
N TRP A 108 -45.06 21.77 5.43
CA TRP A 108 -44.34 20.68 4.83
C TRP A 108 -44.13 20.95 3.34
N ALA A 109 -43.00 20.51 2.81
CA ALA A 109 -42.68 20.62 1.40
C ALA A 109 -41.97 19.36 0.91
N LEU A 110 -42.40 18.85 -0.24
CA LEU A 110 -41.67 17.84 -1.00
C LEU A 110 -41.07 18.56 -2.20
N GLN A 111 -39.73 18.45 -2.35
CA GLN A 111 -38.99 19.06 -3.43
C GLN A 111 -38.19 17.98 -4.17
N ALA A 112 -38.29 17.96 -5.50
CA ALA A 112 -37.45 17.15 -6.37
C ALA A 112 -36.67 18.07 -7.30
N SER A 113 -35.39 17.74 -7.53
CA SER A 113 -34.51 18.46 -8.44
C SER A 113 -33.69 17.46 -9.26
N GLN A 114 -33.72 17.64 -10.59
CA GLN A 114 -32.98 16.87 -11.58
C GLN A 114 -32.05 17.80 -12.34
N PRO A 115 -30.72 17.66 -12.20
CA PRO A 115 -29.76 18.45 -12.99
C PRO A 115 -29.90 18.13 -14.48
N LEU A 116 -30.10 19.16 -15.31
CA LEU A 116 -30.11 19.03 -16.77
C LEU A 116 -28.77 19.52 -17.38
N TYR A 117 -28.26 20.64 -16.85
CA TYR A 117 -27.00 21.22 -17.28
C TYR A 117 -26.26 21.80 -16.08
N ASN A 118 -25.08 21.24 -15.77
CA ASN A 118 -24.25 21.72 -14.67
C ASN A 118 -22.76 21.39 -14.97
N PRO A 119 -21.98 22.33 -15.52
CA PRO A 119 -20.58 22.12 -15.88
C PRO A 119 -19.68 21.80 -14.68
N GLN A 120 -19.99 22.33 -13.50
CA GLN A 120 -19.27 22.02 -12.27
C GLN A 120 -19.46 20.56 -11.85
N ARG A 121 -20.70 20.03 -11.92
CA ARG A 121 -20.98 18.61 -11.65
C ARG A 121 -20.28 17.68 -12.64
N ARG A 122 -20.16 18.09 -13.90
CA ARG A 122 -19.39 17.32 -14.90
C ARG A 122 -17.92 17.20 -14.53
N ALA A 123 -17.29 18.29 -14.11
CA ALA A 123 -15.90 18.27 -13.64
C ALA A 123 -15.75 17.42 -12.35
N GLN A 124 -16.71 17.52 -11.43
CA GLN A 124 -16.74 16.69 -10.22
C GLN A 124 -16.93 15.19 -10.54
N GLN A 125 -17.77 14.86 -11.51
CA GLN A 125 -17.93 13.48 -12.00
C GLN A 125 -16.63 12.92 -12.54
N GLN A 126 -15.92 13.68 -13.36
CA GLN A 126 -14.62 13.30 -13.90
C GLN A 126 -13.60 13.11 -12.76
N GLN A 127 -13.54 14.00 -11.79
CA GLN A 127 -12.67 13.92 -10.63
C GLN A 127 -12.92 12.65 -9.81
N LEU A 128 -14.18 12.31 -9.52
CA LEU A 128 -14.56 11.09 -8.81
C LEU A 128 -14.17 9.82 -9.58
N GLY A 129 -14.30 9.85 -10.92
CA GLY A 129 -13.83 8.77 -11.78
C GLY A 129 -12.33 8.54 -11.67
N LEU A 130 -11.53 9.62 -11.81
CA LEU A 130 -10.08 9.57 -11.66
C LEU A 130 -9.64 9.09 -10.26
N GLN A 131 -10.36 9.50 -9.21
CA GLN A 131 -10.09 9.01 -7.85
C GLN A 131 -10.39 7.52 -7.68
N ALA A 132 -11.39 7.00 -8.40
CA ALA A 132 -11.67 5.56 -8.41
C ALA A 132 -10.55 4.79 -9.16
N ASP A 133 -10.11 5.29 -10.31
CA ASP A 133 -9.02 4.69 -11.08
C ASP A 133 -7.70 4.74 -10.32
N MET A 134 -7.46 5.80 -9.54
CA MET A 134 -6.31 5.89 -8.64
C MET A 134 -6.32 4.79 -7.57
N ALA A 135 -7.48 4.52 -6.95
CA ALA A 135 -7.61 3.46 -5.96
C ALA A 135 -7.36 2.05 -6.54
N ASP A 136 -7.79 1.80 -7.79
CA ASP A 136 -7.50 0.54 -8.49
C ASP A 136 -6.01 0.41 -8.83
N LEU A 137 -5.35 1.49 -9.23
CA LEU A 137 -3.91 1.48 -9.51
C LEU A 137 -3.08 1.35 -8.23
N GLU A 138 -3.49 1.97 -7.12
CA GLU A 138 -2.87 1.78 -5.79
C GLU A 138 -2.91 0.32 -5.36
N TRP A 139 -4.01 -0.37 -5.61
CA TRP A 139 -4.13 -1.80 -5.36
C TRP A 139 -3.12 -2.62 -6.17
N GLN A 140 -2.98 -2.37 -7.47
CA GLN A 140 -2.00 -3.05 -8.33
C GLN A 140 -0.56 -2.78 -7.85
N ALA A 141 -0.25 -1.53 -7.52
CA ALA A 141 1.05 -1.16 -6.98
C ALA A 141 1.36 -1.85 -5.65
N ALA A 142 0.37 -1.96 -4.75
CA ALA A 142 0.51 -2.62 -3.46
C ALA A 142 0.77 -4.14 -3.60
N GLN A 143 0.15 -4.80 -4.59
CA GLN A 143 0.42 -6.21 -4.88
C GLN A 143 1.87 -6.42 -5.32
N GLN A 144 2.39 -5.58 -6.23
CA GLN A 144 3.79 -5.65 -6.67
C GLN A 144 4.76 -5.32 -5.53
N ALA A 145 4.43 -4.33 -4.71
CA ALA A 145 5.23 -3.98 -3.53
C ALA A 145 5.29 -5.12 -2.51
N LEU A 146 4.18 -5.84 -2.30
CA LEU A 146 4.15 -7.02 -1.44
C LEU A 146 5.07 -8.13 -1.99
N MET A 147 5.04 -8.40 -3.30
CA MET A 147 5.91 -9.42 -3.92
C MET A 147 7.38 -9.11 -3.66
N LEU A 148 7.81 -7.89 -3.94
CA LEU A 148 9.21 -7.48 -3.73
C LEU A 148 9.59 -7.50 -2.24
N ARG A 149 8.75 -6.95 -1.36
CA ARG A 149 8.98 -6.92 0.09
C ARG A 149 9.07 -8.32 0.67
N THR A 150 8.21 -9.24 0.22
CA THR A 150 8.24 -10.65 0.65
C THR A 150 9.53 -11.33 0.20
N ALA A 151 9.94 -11.14 -1.06
CA ALA A 151 11.20 -11.67 -1.58
C ALA A 151 12.40 -11.10 -0.80
N GLN A 152 12.41 -9.81 -0.50
CA GLN A 152 13.48 -9.19 0.29
C GLN A 152 13.56 -9.79 1.69
N ARG A 153 12.45 -9.88 2.43
CA ARG A 153 12.43 -10.51 3.76
C ARG A 153 12.84 -11.97 3.73
N TYR A 154 12.46 -12.72 2.69
CA TYR A 154 12.87 -14.10 2.49
C TYR A 154 14.40 -14.23 2.35
N PHE A 155 15.01 -13.43 1.47
CA PHE A 155 16.46 -13.43 1.29
C PHE A 155 17.21 -12.87 2.50
N ASP A 156 16.66 -11.89 3.22
CA ASP A 156 17.24 -11.39 4.46
C ASP A 156 17.36 -12.51 5.51
N VAL A 157 16.33 -13.36 5.64
CA VAL A 157 16.36 -14.53 6.51
C VAL A 157 17.39 -15.55 6.01
N ALA A 158 17.44 -15.83 4.70
CA ALA A 158 18.36 -16.80 4.12
C ALA A 158 19.84 -16.38 4.34
N VAL A 159 20.16 -15.13 4.12
CA VAL A 159 21.52 -14.58 4.35
C VAL A 159 21.88 -14.59 5.84
N ALA A 160 20.93 -14.27 6.73
CA ALA A 160 21.18 -14.31 8.17
C ALA A 160 21.38 -15.75 8.69
N GLN A 161 20.67 -16.74 8.12
CA GLN A 161 20.90 -18.15 8.42
C GLN A 161 22.30 -18.59 8.00
N GLU A 162 22.76 -18.20 6.80
CA GLU A 162 24.09 -18.50 6.32
C GLU A 162 25.15 -17.84 7.20
N ALA A 163 24.96 -16.57 7.60
CA ALA A 163 25.87 -15.87 8.51
C ALA A 163 26.02 -16.58 9.85
N LEU A 164 24.92 -17.05 10.44
CA LEU A 164 24.93 -17.82 11.68
C LEU A 164 25.64 -19.17 11.48
N GLY A 165 25.32 -19.90 10.39
CA GLY A 165 25.98 -21.19 10.07
C GLY A 165 27.49 -21.08 9.91
N VAL A 166 27.95 -20.04 9.22
CA VAL A 166 29.37 -19.74 9.06
C VAL A 166 30.05 -19.47 10.42
N LEU A 167 29.41 -18.68 11.30
CA LEU A 167 29.93 -18.40 12.65
C LEU A 167 29.93 -19.65 13.53
N ASP A 168 28.96 -20.55 13.41
CA ASP A 168 28.90 -21.81 14.11
C ASP A 168 30.07 -22.73 13.69
N LEU A 169 30.38 -22.80 12.39
CA LEU A 169 31.54 -23.56 11.88
C LEU A 169 32.87 -22.98 12.38
N GLN A 170 33.04 -21.64 12.33
CA GLN A 170 34.23 -20.97 12.88
C GLN A 170 34.39 -21.22 14.39
N LEU A 171 33.28 -21.13 15.14
CA LEU A 171 33.30 -21.37 16.58
C LEU A 171 33.75 -22.80 16.90
N GLN A 172 33.23 -23.80 16.14
CA GLN A 172 33.65 -25.19 16.29
C GLN A 172 35.16 -25.39 15.98
N ALA A 173 35.67 -24.74 14.92
CA ALA A 173 37.07 -24.81 14.55
C ALA A 173 37.99 -24.25 15.67
N VAL A 174 37.65 -23.04 16.18
CA VAL A 174 38.43 -22.41 17.27
C VAL A 174 38.31 -23.19 18.59
N GLN A 175 37.12 -23.77 18.89
CA GLN A 175 36.97 -24.61 20.08
C GLN A 175 37.80 -25.88 20.05
N LYS A 176 38.04 -26.46 18.87
CA LYS A 176 38.97 -27.60 18.71
C LYS A 176 40.42 -27.17 18.82
N ALA A 177 40.78 -26.03 18.22
CA ALA A 177 42.13 -25.52 18.18
C ALA A 177 42.64 -24.95 19.55
N ALA A 178 41.75 -24.44 20.40
CA ALA A 178 42.11 -23.83 21.68
C ALA A 178 42.81 -24.79 22.66
N PRO A 179 42.39 -26.06 22.87
CA PRO A 179 43.10 -27.06 23.65
C PRO A 179 44.44 -27.46 23.01
N GLU A 180 44.50 -27.52 21.67
CA GLU A 180 45.72 -27.83 20.93
C GLU A 180 46.81 -26.76 21.12
N ALA A 181 46.43 -25.48 21.30
CA ALA A 181 47.34 -24.39 21.64
C ALA A 181 47.82 -24.44 23.11
N GLN A 182 47.00 -24.99 24.03
CA GLN A 182 47.32 -25.08 25.45
C GLN A 182 48.38 -26.18 25.76
N ALA A 183 48.29 -27.34 25.10
CA ALA A 183 49.16 -28.47 25.37
C ALA A 183 50.66 -28.21 25.13
N PRO A 184 51.12 -27.58 24.02
CA PRO A 184 52.50 -27.18 23.82
C PRO A 184 52.99 -26.11 24.81
N PHE A 185 52.10 -25.21 25.27
CA PHE A 185 52.43 -24.24 26.30
C PHE A 185 52.69 -24.91 27.64
N ASP A 186 51.92 -25.89 28.06
CA ASP A 186 52.07 -26.60 29.31
C ASP A 186 53.44 -27.32 29.42
N ILE A 187 53.99 -27.75 28.30
CA ILE A 187 55.37 -28.36 28.20
C ILE A 187 56.45 -27.34 27.79
N ARG A 188 56.17 -26.04 27.78
CA ARG A 188 57.05 -24.92 27.42
C ARG A 188 57.64 -24.98 26.01
N SER A 189 56.90 -25.58 25.04
CA SER A 189 57.34 -25.69 23.64
C SER A 189 56.65 -24.64 22.71
N ALA A 190 55.69 -23.87 23.25
CA ALA A 190 55.01 -22.79 22.49
C ALA A 190 54.86 -21.49 23.31
N PRO A 191 54.80 -20.32 22.66
CA PRO A 191 54.58 -19.03 23.31
C PRO A 191 53.20 -18.95 23.99
N VAL A 192 53.10 -18.23 25.12
CA VAL A 192 51.84 -17.96 25.84
C VAL A 192 50.86 -17.13 24.97
N THR A 193 51.35 -16.38 24.01
CA THR A 193 50.60 -15.54 23.07
C THR A 193 49.55 -16.33 22.31
N ASP A 194 49.88 -17.53 21.81
CA ASP A 194 48.97 -18.37 21.02
C ASP A 194 47.72 -18.78 21.82
N THR A 195 47.93 -19.11 23.11
CA THR A 195 46.83 -19.44 24.04
C THR A 195 45.91 -18.23 24.30
N HIS A 196 46.50 -17.04 24.51
CA HIS A 196 45.71 -15.82 24.73
C HIS A 196 44.96 -15.43 23.47
N GLU A 197 45.52 -15.58 22.29
CA GLU A 197 44.90 -15.27 21.02
C GLU A 197 43.74 -16.22 20.71
N ALA A 198 43.91 -17.52 20.90
CA ALA A 198 42.81 -18.49 20.75
C ALA A 198 41.65 -18.20 21.70
N ARG A 199 41.92 -17.80 22.95
CA ARG A 199 40.90 -17.43 23.93
C ARG A 199 40.18 -16.13 23.53
N ALA A 200 40.92 -15.11 23.10
CA ALA A 200 40.36 -13.84 22.63
C ALA A 200 39.46 -14.05 21.40
N ARG A 201 39.92 -14.85 20.43
CA ARG A 201 39.14 -15.21 19.24
C ARG A 201 37.87 -15.97 19.58
N LEU A 202 37.94 -16.93 20.50
CA LEU A 202 36.80 -17.69 20.97
C LEU A 202 35.73 -16.77 21.62
N ALA A 203 36.17 -15.83 22.46
CA ALA A 203 35.26 -14.85 23.09
C ALA A 203 34.60 -13.94 22.05
N ALA A 204 35.39 -13.43 21.09
CA ALA A 204 34.88 -12.58 20.00
C ALA A 204 33.85 -13.33 19.13
N LEU A 205 34.11 -14.57 18.73
CA LEU A 205 33.20 -15.38 17.94
C LEU A 205 31.92 -15.72 18.69
N ARG A 206 31.98 -15.96 19.99
CA ARG A 206 30.78 -16.15 20.83
C ARG A 206 29.89 -14.90 20.84
N ALA A 207 30.49 -13.72 20.97
CA ALA A 207 29.75 -12.45 20.92
C ALA A 207 29.12 -12.22 19.52
N GLN A 208 29.89 -12.46 18.45
CA GLN A 208 29.37 -12.34 17.07
C GLN A 208 28.26 -13.34 16.79
N ARG A 209 28.36 -14.57 17.26
CA ARG A 209 27.30 -15.58 17.13
C ARG A 209 26.02 -15.15 17.82
N LEU A 210 26.10 -14.61 19.04
CA LEU A 210 24.90 -14.10 19.74
C LEU A 210 24.23 -12.94 18.97
N ALA A 211 25.04 -12.03 18.42
CA ALA A 211 24.52 -10.93 17.58
C ALA A 211 23.85 -11.47 16.30
N ALA A 212 24.48 -12.44 15.60
CA ALA A 212 23.90 -13.05 14.40
C ALA A 212 22.63 -13.86 14.72
N GLN A 213 22.56 -14.54 15.87
CA GLN A 213 21.35 -15.22 16.32
C GLN A 213 20.20 -14.22 16.52
N THR A 214 20.49 -13.10 17.20
CA THR A 214 19.48 -12.03 17.41
C THR A 214 19.02 -11.43 16.09
N ASP A 215 19.92 -11.16 15.14
CA ASP A 215 19.58 -10.63 13.81
C ASP A 215 18.68 -11.61 13.04
N LEU A 216 19.01 -12.90 13.06
CA LEU A 216 18.19 -13.95 12.44
C LEU A 216 16.80 -14.02 13.06
N ASP A 217 16.69 -13.95 14.39
CA ASP A 217 15.41 -14.01 15.09
C ASP A 217 14.54 -12.80 14.76
N VAL A 218 15.12 -11.60 14.67
CA VAL A 218 14.42 -10.37 14.23
C VAL A 218 13.93 -10.51 12.80
N LYS A 219 14.76 -10.98 11.86
CA LYS A 219 14.38 -11.16 10.45
C LYS A 219 13.31 -12.25 10.27
N ARG A 220 13.43 -13.37 10.97
CA ARG A 220 12.40 -14.41 11.00
C ARG A 220 11.08 -13.88 11.52
N ARG A 221 11.11 -13.05 12.58
CA ARG A 221 9.91 -12.43 13.13
C ARG A 221 9.27 -11.48 12.14
N ALA A 222 10.05 -10.64 11.46
CA ALA A 222 9.55 -9.72 10.44
C ALA A 222 8.88 -10.44 9.27
N LEU A 223 9.42 -11.60 8.85
CA LEU A 223 8.81 -12.43 7.81
C LEU A 223 7.53 -13.13 8.33
N ALA A 224 7.57 -13.67 9.54
CA ALA A 224 6.43 -14.31 10.18
C ALA A 224 5.25 -13.34 10.37
N ASP A 225 5.50 -12.11 10.80
CA ASP A 225 4.47 -11.08 11.01
C ASP A 225 3.76 -10.68 9.71
N SER A 226 4.44 -10.77 8.55
CA SER A 226 3.82 -10.49 7.26
C SER A 226 3.09 -11.69 6.64
N THR A 227 3.49 -12.91 7.01
CA THR A 227 2.95 -14.14 6.40
C THR A 227 1.97 -14.89 7.28
N GLY A 228 1.97 -14.62 8.59
CA GLY A 228 1.23 -15.41 9.57
C GLY A 228 1.81 -16.81 9.83
N LEU A 229 2.96 -17.15 9.21
CA LEU A 229 3.64 -18.43 9.43
C LEU A 229 4.43 -18.41 10.73
N ALA A 230 4.58 -19.56 11.38
CA ALA A 230 5.41 -19.66 12.59
C ALA A 230 6.90 -19.42 12.23
N PRO A 231 7.66 -18.61 13.02
CA PRO A 231 9.06 -18.32 12.74
C PRO A 231 9.94 -19.59 12.64
N THR A 232 9.59 -20.65 13.36
CA THR A 232 10.28 -21.95 13.37
C THR A 232 10.02 -22.78 12.12
N ALA A 233 8.92 -22.52 11.40
CA ALA A 233 8.57 -23.23 10.16
C ALA A 233 9.26 -22.66 8.92
N LEU A 234 9.95 -21.49 9.05
CA LEU A 234 10.58 -20.78 7.95
C LEU A 234 11.99 -21.37 7.65
N ALA A 235 12.01 -22.48 6.92
CA ALA A 235 13.23 -23.04 6.35
C ALA A 235 13.43 -22.43 4.93
N VAL A 236 14.21 -21.35 4.85
CA VAL A 236 14.48 -20.62 3.59
C VAL A 236 15.77 -21.13 2.93
N ARG A 237 15.87 -20.99 1.60
CA ARG A 237 17.03 -21.41 0.82
C ARG A 237 17.71 -20.23 0.15
N LEU A 238 19.03 -20.29 0.08
CA LEU A 238 19.82 -19.39 -0.76
C LEU A 238 19.85 -19.88 -2.21
N PRO A 239 19.97 -18.98 -3.20
CA PRO A 239 20.13 -19.37 -4.58
C PRO A 239 21.46 -20.11 -4.80
N GLY A 240 21.41 -21.29 -5.46
CA GLY A 240 22.60 -22.11 -5.78
C GLY A 240 23.48 -21.47 -6.85
N GLY A 241 22.88 -20.80 -7.82
CA GLY A 241 23.53 -20.07 -8.91
C GLY A 241 22.50 -19.22 -9.63
N ALA A 242 22.87 -18.03 -10.10
CA ALA A 242 22.00 -17.23 -10.96
C ALA A 242 22.43 -17.42 -12.40
N ALA A 243 21.53 -17.87 -13.28
CA ALA A 243 21.76 -17.83 -14.72
C ALA A 243 21.89 -16.35 -15.14
N ALA A 244 23.05 -15.99 -15.62
CA ALA A 244 23.31 -14.66 -16.16
C ALA A 244 22.53 -14.49 -17.45
N THR A 245 21.40 -13.78 -17.41
CA THR A 245 20.76 -13.28 -18.64
C THR A 245 21.39 -11.94 -18.96
N ALA A 246 21.95 -11.78 -20.16
CA ALA A 246 22.51 -10.50 -20.59
C ALA A 246 21.46 -9.39 -20.42
N PRO A 247 21.73 -8.32 -19.69
CA PRO A 247 20.75 -7.28 -19.46
C PRO A 247 20.47 -6.54 -20.79
N ARG A 248 19.19 -6.21 -21.01
CA ARG A 248 18.78 -5.28 -22.08
C ARG A 248 19.46 -3.92 -21.86
N ALA A 249 19.52 -3.07 -22.90
CA ALA A 249 20.04 -1.73 -22.77
C ALA A 249 19.30 -0.90 -21.70
N LEU A 250 20.02 -0.04 -20.99
CA LEU A 250 19.46 0.81 -19.92
C LEU A 250 18.30 1.67 -20.43
N GLU A 251 18.47 2.26 -21.61
CA GLU A 251 17.51 3.15 -22.24
C GLU A 251 16.15 2.45 -22.46
N ALA A 252 16.16 1.17 -22.83
CA ALA A 252 14.95 0.38 -23.01
C ALA A 252 14.20 0.16 -21.68
N TRP A 253 14.94 -0.03 -20.58
CA TRP A 253 14.35 -0.14 -19.24
C TRP A 253 13.79 1.19 -18.76
N GLN A 254 14.51 2.30 -19.01
CA GLN A 254 14.04 3.64 -18.64
C GLN A 254 12.77 4.04 -19.39
N GLN A 255 12.71 3.80 -20.70
CA GLN A 255 11.52 4.08 -21.51
C GLN A 255 10.30 3.26 -21.03
N GLU A 256 10.51 1.98 -20.76
CA GLU A 256 9.45 1.11 -20.27
C GLU A 256 8.98 1.53 -18.88
N ALA A 257 9.88 1.89 -17.97
CA ALA A 257 9.54 2.41 -16.65
C ALA A 257 8.78 3.74 -16.75
N GLU A 258 9.18 4.66 -17.62
CA GLU A 258 8.47 5.92 -17.81
C GLU A 258 7.01 5.70 -18.26
N ALA A 259 6.77 4.69 -19.09
CA ALA A 259 5.44 4.37 -19.62
C ALA A 259 4.57 3.59 -18.63
N ALA A 260 5.16 2.67 -17.85
CA ALA A 260 4.39 1.65 -17.11
C ALA A 260 4.59 1.68 -15.58
N ASN A 261 5.54 2.47 -15.07
CA ASN A 261 5.82 2.49 -13.63
C ASN A 261 4.59 2.93 -12.83
N PRO A 262 4.15 2.14 -11.82
CA PRO A 262 2.96 2.47 -11.04
C PRO A 262 3.07 3.80 -10.28
N ALA A 263 4.25 4.15 -9.76
CA ALA A 263 4.44 5.40 -9.02
C ALA A 263 4.31 6.63 -9.93
N ILE A 264 4.85 6.58 -11.15
CA ILE A 264 4.69 7.65 -12.15
C ILE A 264 3.20 7.78 -12.52
N ARG A 265 2.53 6.68 -12.81
CA ARG A 265 1.10 6.68 -13.18
C ARG A 265 0.21 7.20 -12.05
N LEU A 266 0.50 6.87 -10.79
CA LEU A 266 -0.21 7.41 -9.63
C LEU A 266 -0.05 8.94 -9.53
N GLN A 267 1.15 9.47 -9.75
CA GLN A 267 1.36 10.91 -9.76
C GLN A 267 0.71 11.61 -10.96
N GLN A 268 0.66 10.96 -12.13
CA GLN A 268 -0.08 11.47 -13.28
C GLN A 268 -1.57 11.55 -12.98
N LEU A 269 -2.18 10.51 -12.39
CA LEU A 269 -3.58 10.55 -11.94
C LEU A 269 -3.82 11.63 -10.90
N ALA A 270 -2.89 11.83 -9.95
CA ALA A 270 -2.99 12.92 -8.98
C ALA A 270 -2.97 14.30 -9.65
N ALA A 271 -2.15 14.50 -10.68
CA ALA A 271 -2.13 15.73 -11.47
C ALA A 271 -3.43 15.91 -12.29
N ASP A 272 -4.00 14.83 -12.82
CA ASP A 272 -5.28 14.88 -13.54
C ASP A 272 -6.46 15.17 -12.59
N ILE A 273 -6.44 14.64 -11.37
CA ILE A 273 -7.40 14.98 -10.30
C ILE A 273 -7.28 16.47 -9.93
N ALA A 274 -6.06 16.98 -9.77
CA ALA A 274 -5.84 18.41 -9.49
C ALA A 274 -6.32 19.30 -10.66
N ARG A 275 -6.13 18.85 -11.90
CA ARG A 275 -6.65 19.55 -13.11
C ARG A 275 -8.18 19.55 -13.11
N ALA A 276 -8.83 18.43 -12.78
CA ALA A 276 -10.28 18.35 -12.68
C ALA A 276 -10.82 19.24 -11.54
N GLU A 277 -10.09 19.40 -10.44
CA GLU A 277 -10.43 20.33 -9.36
C GLU A 277 -10.34 21.78 -9.81
N ALA A 278 -9.28 22.18 -10.49
CA ALA A 278 -9.14 23.53 -11.05
C ALA A 278 -10.27 23.82 -12.07
N GLU A 279 -10.59 22.87 -12.94
CA GLU A 279 -11.67 22.98 -13.90
C GLU A 279 -13.05 23.09 -13.22
N LYS A 280 -13.27 22.36 -12.12
CA LYS A 280 -14.49 22.48 -11.31
C LYS A 280 -14.69 23.90 -10.78
N HIS A 281 -13.63 24.52 -10.26
CA HIS A 281 -13.68 25.91 -9.76
C HIS A 281 -13.85 26.94 -10.88
N ARG A 282 -13.15 26.76 -11.99
CA ARG A 282 -13.34 27.57 -13.19
C ARG A 282 -14.78 27.54 -13.67
N ARG A 283 -15.38 26.35 -13.72
CA ARG A 283 -16.77 26.16 -14.17
C ARG A 283 -17.83 26.52 -13.15
N SER A 284 -17.46 26.82 -11.91
CA SER A 284 -18.40 27.26 -10.87
C SER A 284 -19.07 28.63 -11.18
N ALA A 285 -18.51 29.38 -12.15
CA ALA A 285 -19.09 30.60 -12.70
C ALA A 285 -20.20 30.36 -13.73
N SER A 286 -20.30 29.14 -14.26
CA SER A 286 -21.23 28.82 -15.34
C SER A 286 -22.66 28.78 -14.84
N ALA A 287 -23.59 29.13 -15.72
CA ALA A 287 -25.01 28.92 -15.47
C ALA A 287 -25.33 27.44 -15.26
N THR A 288 -26.30 27.14 -14.41
CA THR A 288 -26.84 25.79 -14.21
C THR A 288 -28.32 25.76 -14.53
N VAL A 289 -28.78 24.62 -15.02
CA VAL A 289 -30.19 24.38 -15.37
C VAL A 289 -30.63 23.10 -14.68
N ASP A 290 -31.68 23.21 -13.86
CA ASP A 290 -32.30 22.11 -13.15
C ASP A 290 -33.78 22.01 -13.48
N LEU A 291 -34.29 20.79 -13.68
CA LEU A 291 -35.74 20.53 -13.64
C LEU A 291 -36.14 20.43 -12.17
N VAL A 292 -37.09 21.25 -11.75
CA VAL A 292 -37.54 21.30 -10.36
C VAL A 292 -39.01 20.97 -10.26
N ALA A 293 -39.39 20.20 -9.26
CA ALA A 293 -40.76 19.97 -8.88
C ALA A 293 -40.92 20.18 -7.38
N GLN A 294 -41.91 20.92 -6.98
CA GLN A 294 -42.20 21.23 -5.58
C GLN A 294 -43.69 21.07 -5.32
N ALA A 295 -44.05 20.45 -4.20
CA ALA A 295 -45.40 20.41 -3.67
C ALA A 295 -45.33 20.62 -2.15
N GLY A 296 -46.24 21.47 -1.63
CA GLY A 296 -46.21 21.79 -0.21
C GLY A 296 -47.52 22.33 0.32
N GLN A 297 -47.60 22.35 1.62
CA GLN A 297 -48.69 22.95 2.34
C GLN A 297 -48.17 23.70 3.55
N GLU A 298 -48.70 24.90 3.72
CA GLU A 298 -48.49 25.72 4.93
C GLU A 298 -49.81 25.93 5.61
N ARG A 299 -49.87 25.81 6.91
CA ARG A 299 -51.01 26.14 7.75
C ARG A 299 -50.55 27.10 8.83
N LEU A 300 -51.23 28.23 8.95
CA LEU A 300 -51.09 29.20 10.01
C LEU A 300 -52.40 29.25 10.78
N HIS A 301 -52.34 29.06 12.09
CA HIS A 301 -53.52 29.13 12.96
C HIS A 301 -53.18 29.99 14.18
N GLY A 302 -54.02 30.97 14.46
CA GLY A 302 -53.84 31.86 15.57
C GLY A 302 -54.91 32.96 15.63
N SER A 303 -54.66 34.01 16.43
CA SER A 303 -55.52 35.17 16.57
C SER A 303 -54.73 36.45 16.27
N GLY A 304 -55.40 37.44 15.74
CA GLY A 304 -54.87 38.76 15.42
C GLY A 304 -55.95 39.83 15.48
N ASP A 305 -55.69 40.97 14.88
CA ASP A 305 -56.54 42.20 14.95
C ASP A 305 -57.97 42.01 14.48
N TYR A 306 -58.19 40.99 13.64
CA TYR A 306 -59.54 40.67 13.07
C TYR A 306 -60.12 39.39 13.65
N GLY A 307 -59.63 38.92 14.83
CA GLY A 307 -60.06 37.72 15.53
C GLY A 307 -59.27 36.48 15.20
N SER A 308 -59.84 35.27 15.41
CA SER A 308 -59.11 34.01 15.10
C SER A 308 -59.08 33.75 13.60
N ALA A 309 -57.87 33.44 13.09
CA ALA A 309 -57.66 33.16 11.67
C ALA A 309 -57.02 31.79 11.47
N ARG A 310 -57.43 31.08 10.45
CA ARG A 310 -56.80 29.86 9.95
C ARG A 310 -56.51 30.03 8.47
N ASN A 311 -55.21 30.11 8.13
CA ASN A 311 -54.78 30.18 6.73
C ASN A 311 -54.20 28.82 6.31
N LYS A 312 -54.57 28.33 5.12
CA LYS A 312 -54.08 27.09 4.52
C LYS A 312 -53.67 27.43 3.07
N ASN A 313 -52.39 27.36 2.82
CA ASN A 313 -51.83 27.50 1.47
C ASN A 313 -51.36 26.14 0.97
N VAL A 314 -51.78 25.75 -0.23
CA VAL A 314 -51.28 24.57 -0.94
C VAL A 314 -50.65 25.06 -2.22
N ASN A 315 -49.41 24.70 -2.47
CA ASN A 315 -48.70 25.10 -3.67
C ASN A 315 -48.09 23.85 -4.34
N ALA A 316 -48.09 23.84 -5.66
CA ALA A 316 -47.37 22.89 -6.48
C ALA A 316 -46.76 23.64 -7.68
N LEU A 317 -45.52 23.28 -7.99
CA LEU A 317 -44.78 23.84 -9.10
C LEU A 317 -43.97 22.74 -9.77
N VAL A 318 -44.01 22.70 -11.10
CA VAL A 318 -43.05 21.94 -11.92
C VAL A 318 -42.52 22.91 -12.97
N GLY A 319 -41.19 22.98 -13.09
CA GLY A 319 -40.60 23.95 -14.00
C GLY A 319 -39.08 23.75 -14.16
N VAL A 320 -38.50 24.62 -14.96
CA VAL A 320 -37.05 24.66 -15.18
C VAL A 320 -36.49 25.87 -14.43
N GLN A 321 -35.46 25.64 -13.62
CA GLN A 321 -34.77 26.67 -12.89
C GLN A 321 -33.39 26.93 -13.54
N LEU A 322 -33.17 28.19 -13.97
CA LEU A 322 -31.87 28.68 -14.39
C LEU A 322 -31.21 29.42 -13.21
N THR A 323 -29.99 29.04 -12.84
CA THR A 323 -29.22 29.75 -11.82
C THR A 323 -27.94 30.29 -12.44
N VAL A 324 -27.68 31.58 -12.35
CA VAL A 324 -26.48 32.27 -12.85
C VAL A 324 -25.82 32.99 -11.66
N PRO A 325 -24.67 32.52 -11.16
CA PRO A 325 -23.98 33.19 -10.07
C PRO A 325 -23.27 34.47 -10.59
N LEU A 326 -23.72 35.65 -10.16
CA LEU A 326 -23.17 36.93 -10.63
C LEU A 326 -21.88 37.32 -9.89
N THR A 327 -21.87 37.22 -8.56
CA THR A 327 -20.70 37.53 -7.74
C THR A 327 -20.63 36.66 -6.50
N THR A 328 -19.42 36.41 -6.01
CA THR A 328 -19.13 35.62 -4.78
C THR A 328 -18.13 36.35 -3.88
N GLY A 329 -17.99 37.71 -4.03
CA GLY A 329 -17.09 38.52 -3.21
C GLY A 329 -15.61 38.10 -3.33
N GLY A 330 -15.16 37.57 -4.48
CA GLY A 330 -13.78 37.14 -4.70
C GLY A 330 -13.46 35.70 -4.28
N TYR A 331 -14.32 35.02 -3.52
CA TYR A 331 -14.06 33.65 -3.02
C TYR A 331 -13.77 32.66 -4.16
N ARG A 332 -14.55 32.72 -5.23
CA ARG A 332 -14.41 31.80 -6.36
C ARG A 332 -13.09 31.97 -7.11
N SER A 333 -12.66 33.21 -7.38
CA SER A 333 -11.38 33.47 -8.05
C SER A 333 -10.18 33.04 -7.20
N ALA A 334 -10.25 33.25 -5.88
CA ALA A 334 -9.23 32.76 -4.96
C ALA A 334 -9.14 31.22 -4.91
N LYS A 335 -10.30 30.54 -4.95
CA LYS A 335 -10.36 29.07 -5.01
C LYS A 335 -9.85 28.52 -6.34
N GLU A 336 -10.12 29.16 -7.45
CA GLU A 336 -9.58 28.80 -8.76
C GLU A 336 -8.06 28.98 -8.79
N GLU A 337 -7.55 30.10 -8.27
CA GLU A 337 -6.11 30.31 -8.19
C GLU A 337 -5.41 29.29 -7.27
N GLU A 338 -5.95 29.01 -6.09
CA GLU A 338 -5.46 27.95 -5.21
C GLU A 338 -5.36 26.60 -5.94
N ALA A 339 -6.42 26.22 -6.64
CA ALA A 339 -6.47 24.94 -7.38
C ALA A 339 -5.45 24.90 -8.54
N LEU A 340 -5.21 26.03 -9.22
CA LEU A 340 -4.16 26.11 -10.25
C LEU A 340 -2.76 25.94 -9.64
N ARG A 341 -2.47 26.54 -8.47
CA ARG A 341 -1.19 26.35 -7.78
C ARG A 341 -1.00 24.91 -7.29
N LEU A 342 -2.08 24.25 -6.87
CA LEU A 342 -2.05 22.83 -6.53
C LEU A 342 -1.81 21.93 -7.75
N LEU A 343 -2.32 22.33 -8.93
CA LEU A 343 -2.01 21.65 -10.19
C LEU A 343 -0.52 21.81 -10.56
N ASP A 344 0.04 23.03 -10.46
CA ASP A 344 1.47 23.28 -10.69
C ASP A 344 2.33 22.39 -9.78
N LYS A 345 1.98 22.32 -8.49
CA LYS A 345 2.63 21.42 -7.51
C LYS A 345 2.54 19.96 -7.94
N ALA A 346 1.37 19.47 -8.36
CA ALA A 346 1.19 18.08 -8.76
C ALA A 346 2.01 17.74 -10.03
N GLN A 347 2.10 18.67 -10.99
CA GLN A 347 2.94 18.51 -12.18
C GLN A 347 4.43 18.44 -11.84
N ALA A 348 4.90 19.31 -10.94
CA ALA A 348 6.28 19.26 -10.45
C ALA A 348 6.58 17.92 -9.73
N GLN A 349 5.60 17.39 -8.99
CA GLN A 349 5.72 16.08 -8.32
C GLN A 349 5.84 14.93 -9.33
N VAL A 350 5.13 14.99 -10.47
CA VAL A 350 5.30 14.02 -11.57
C VAL A 350 6.74 14.01 -12.07
N GLN A 351 7.34 15.19 -12.32
CA GLN A 351 8.72 15.27 -12.81
C GLN A 351 9.72 14.73 -11.78
N SER A 352 9.58 15.14 -10.52
CA SER A 352 10.42 14.61 -9.43
C SER A 352 10.34 13.07 -9.33
N THR A 353 9.13 12.50 -9.47
CA THR A 353 8.95 11.05 -9.41
C THR A 353 9.59 10.36 -10.63
N ARG A 354 9.51 10.95 -11.84
CA ARG A 354 10.20 10.42 -13.02
C ARG A 354 11.71 10.35 -12.82
N GLU A 355 12.31 11.41 -12.29
CA GLU A 355 13.75 11.46 -12.00
C GLU A 355 14.15 10.40 -10.96
N GLN A 356 13.37 10.25 -9.88
CA GLN A 356 13.60 9.24 -8.85
C GLN A 356 13.51 7.81 -9.43
N VAL A 357 12.48 7.53 -10.26
CA VAL A 357 12.31 6.23 -10.91
C VAL A 357 13.46 5.96 -11.88
N ALA A 358 13.88 6.95 -12.67
CA ALA A 358 15.03 6.81 -13.60
C ALA A 358 16.32 6.45 -12.83
N GLN A 359 16.58 7.07 -11.67
CA GLN A 359 17.71 6.74 -10.80
C GLN A 359 17.60 5.33 -10.22
N GLN A 360 16.40 4.92 -9.78
CA GLN A 360 16.17 3.57 -9.26
C GLN A 360 16.36 2.50 -10.35
N VAL A 361 15.88 2.76 -11.57
CA VAL A 361 16.10 1.87 -12.73
C VAL A 361 17.58 1.76 -13.04
N HIS A 362 18.33 2.87 -13.06
CA HIS A 362 19.77 2.85 -13.29
C HIS A 362 20.51 2.03 -12.21
N GLY A 363 20.19 2.24 -10.93
CA GLY A 363 20.78 1.49 -9.83
C GLY A 363 20.51 -0.02 -9.92
N ALA A 364 19.26 -0.42 -10.17
CA ALA A 364 18.87 -1.82 -10.29
C ALA A 364 19.46 -2.48 -11.57
N TRP A 365 19.56 -1.71 -12.67
CA TRP A 365 20.21 -2.16 -13.90
C TRP A 365 21.73 -2.40 -13.70
N LEU A 366 22.44 -1.50 -12.99
CA LEU A 366 23.85 -1.71 -12.62
C LEU A 366 23.99 -2.96 -11.72
N GLY A 367 23.10 -3.13 -10.74
CA GLY A 367 23.07 -4.32 -9.89
C GLY A 367 22.89 -5.60 -10.68
N LEU A 368 22.05 -5.59 -11.71
CA LEU A 368 21.84 -6.75 -12.59
C LEU A 368 22.99 -6.97 -13.58
N SER A 369 23.51 -5.91 -14.23
CA SER A 369 24.56 -6.00 -15.24
C SER A 369 25.91 -6.43 -14.70
N LEU A 370 26.29 -5.89 -13.55
CA LEU A 370 27.57 -6.21 -12.86
C LEU A 370 27.42 -7.34 -11.83
N GLY A 371 26.18 -7.64 -11.42
CA GLY A 371 25.89 -8.62 -10.37
C GLY A 371 26.32 -10.04 -10.74
N ALA A 372 26.16 -10.44 -12.00
CA ALA A 372 26.55 -11.76 -12.48
C ALA A 372 28.10 -11.93 -12.46
N GLU A 373 28.84 -10.93 -12.93
CA GLU A 373 30.31 -10.92 -12.88
C GLU A 373 30.81 -10.92 -11.43
N ARG A 374 30.15 -10.14 -10.56
CA ARG A 374 30.45 -10.12 -9.12
C ARG A 374 30.23 -11.48 -8.46
N VAL A 375 29.13 -12.17 -8.78
CA VAL A 375 28.85 -13.52 -8.26
C VAL A 375 29.92 -14.50 -8.74
N GLN A 376 30.36 -14.44 -10.01
CA GLN A 376 31.41 -15.28 -10.54
C GLN A 376 32.74 -15.02 -9.81
N ALA A 377 33.16 -13.77 -9.71
CA ALA A 377 34.41 -13.39 -9.01
C ALA A 377 34.41 -13.84 -7.55
N LEU A 378 33.26 -13.72 -6.84
CA LEU A 378 33.15 -14.18 -5.46
C LEU A 378 33.11 -15.72 -5.35
N THR A 379 32.61 -16.42 -6.37
CA THR A 379 32.67 -17.89 -6.44
C THR A 379 34.14 -18.34 -6.56
N ASP A 380 34.88 -17.70 -7.44
CA ASP A 380 36.32 -18.00 -7.63
C ASP A 380 37.15 -17.64 -6.36
N ALA A 381 36.79 -16.50 -5.73
CA ALA A 381 37.43 -16.10 -4.46
C ALA A 381 37.13 -17.07 -3.32
N LEU A 382 35.92 -17.60 -3.22
CA LEU A 382 35.59 -18.63 -2.23
C LEU A 382 36.36 -19.90 -2.50
N ALA A 383 36.43 -20.41 -3.72
CA ALA A 383 37.22 -21.60 -4.08
C ALA A 383 38.72 -21.45 -3.76
N ALA A 384 39.28 -20.28 -4.07
CA ALA A 384 40.68 -19.96 -3.73
C ALA A 384 40.89 -19.89 -2.22
N SER A 385 39.97 -19.30 -1.46
CA SER A 385 40.04 -19.20 0.01
C SER A 385 39.91 -20.58 0.66
N GLU A 386 39.04 -21.46 0.15
CA GLU A 386 38.91 -22.84 0.62
C GLU A 386 40.18 -23.64 0.36
N SER A 387 40.78 -23.54 -0.82
CA SER A 387 42.07 -24.17 -1.14
C SER A 387 43.18 -23.67 -0.24
N ARG A 388 43.26 -22.35 0.00
CA ARG A 388 44.24 -21.75 0.92
C ARG A 388 44.05 -22.23 2.37
N ARG A 389 42.80 -22.30 2.85
CA ARG A 389 42.46 -22.81 4.17
C ARG A 389 42.96 -24.27 4.35
N ASP A 390 42.65 -25.12 3.35
CA ASP A 390 43.01 -26.54 3.42
C ASP A 390 44.53 -26.75 3.38
N ALA A 391 45.26 -25.99 2.53
CA ALA A 391 46.74 -25.99 2.52
C ALA A 391 47.34 -25.46 3.83
N THR A 392 46.72 -24.41 4.42
CA THR A 392 47.18 -23.87 5.71
C THR A 392 46.91 -24.85 6.84
N ARG A 393 45.80 -25.59 6.81
CA ARG A 393 45.48 -26.63 7.77
C ARG A 393 46.51 -27.77 7.72
N THR A 394 46.83 -28.29 6.53
CA THR A 394 47.90 -29.28 6.35
C THR A 394 49.25 -28.75 6.81
N GLY A 395 49.61 -27.50 6.47
CA GLY A 395 50.83 -26.87 6.94
C GLY A 395 50.89 -26.71 8.46
N HIS A 396 49.78 -26.48 9.12
CA HIS A 396 49.71 -26.44 10.60
C HIS A 396 49.89 -27.83 11.22
N GLU A 397 49.27 -28.85 10.67
CA GLU A 397 49.38 -30.24 11.14
C GLU A 397 50.84 -30.76 11.08
N VAL A 398 51.65 -30.31 10.11
CA VAL A 398 53.07 -30.63 9.98
C VAL A 398 54.02 -29.60 10.64
N GLY A 399 53.49 -28.60 11.35
CA GLY A 399 54.27 -27.61 12.11
C GLY A 399 54.86 -26.47 11.28
N HIS A 400 54.49 -26.31 9.99
CA HIS A 400 54.99 -25.24 9.10
C HIS A 400 54.17 -23.98 9.09
N ARG A 401 52.96 -23.99 9.70
CA ARG A 401 52.07 -22.86 9.84
C ARG A 401 51.62 -22.71 11.29
N THR A 402 51.37 -21.45 11.68
CA THR A 402 50.92 -21.15 13.03
C THR A 402 49.39 -21.40 13.14
N LEU A 403 48.92 -21.56 14.38
CA LEU A 403 47.48 -21.59 14.66
C LEU A 403 46.80 -20.30 14.17
N LEU A 404 47.44 -19.14 14.33
CA LEU A 404 46.94 -17.86 13.87
C LEU A 404 46.72 -17.83 12.34
N ASP A 405 47.67 -18.40 11.56
CA ASP A 405 47.51 -18.52 10.11
C ASP A 405 46.27 -19.33 9.74
N LEU A 406 46.02 -20.44 10.45
CA LEU A 406 44.86 -21.28 10.23
C LEU A 406 43.55 -20.54 10.59
N LEU A 407 43.49 -19.87 11.74
CA LEU A 407 42.33 -19.11 12.18
C LEU A 407 42.00 -17.94 11.23
N ASN A 408 43.02 -17.28 10.67
CA ASN A 408 42.86 -16.24 9.67
C ASN A 408 42.34 -16.82 8.35
N ALA A 409 42.84 -17.95 7.89
CA ALA A 409 42.37 -18.62 6.67
C ALA A 409 40.90 -19.08 6.79
N GLU A 410 40.50 -19.60 7.97
CA GLU A 410 39.11 -19.94 8.27
C GLU A 410 38.18 -18.69 8.24
N ASN A 411 38.65 -17.57 8.82
CA ASN A 411 37.90 -16.30 8.80
C ASN A 411 37.71 -15.74 7.39
N ASP A 412 38.78 -15.77 6.56
CA ASP A 412 38.70 -15.28 5.19
C ASP A 412 37.74 -16.14 4.33
N THR A 413 37.78 -17.47 4.52
CA THR A 413 36.85 -18.40 3.86
C THR A 413 35.40 -18.13 4.26
N ALA A 414 35.15 -17.89 5.55
CA ALA A 414 33.87 -17.55 6.09
C ALA A 414 33.31 -16.22 5.52
N ALA A 415 34.21 -15.20 5.47
CA ALA A 415 33.84 -13.90 4.88
C ALA A 415 33.52 -14.02 3.37
N ALA A 416 34.32 -14.79 2.61
CA ALA A 416 34.07 -15.05 1.19
C ALA A 416 32.73 -15.77 0.95
N ARG A 417 32.39 -16.76 1.78
CA ARG A 417 31.13 -17.50 1.72
C ARG A 417 29.93 -16.58 1.96
N LEU A 418 29.99 -15.74 3.00
CA LEU A 418 28.94 -14.81 3.30
C LEU A 418 28.77 -13.74 2.20
N ALA A 419 29.89 -13.21 1.67
CA ALA A 419 29.87 -12.25 0.56
C ALA A 419 29.22 -12.84 -0.70
N LEU A 420 29.50 -14.09 -1.02
CA LEU A 420 28.87 -14.80 -2.15
C LEU A 420 27.37 -14.99 -1.92
N ALA A 421 26.94 -15.38 -0.72
CA ALA A 421 25.54 -15.53 -0.37
C ALA A 421 24.77 -14.22 -0.52
N GLN A 422 25.34 -13.10 -0.04
CA GLN A 422 24.77 -11.76 -0.19
C GLN A 422 24.69 -11.32 -1.66
N ALA A 423 25.75 -11.58 -2.46
CA ALA A 423 25.76 -11.22 -3.88
C ALA A 423 24.71 -12.00 -4.68
N ARG A 424 24.53 -13.29 -4.42
CA ARG A 424 23.50 -14.11 -5.07
C ARG A 424 22.09 -13.64 -4.74
N ALA A 425 21.81 -13.36 -3.46
CA ALA A 425 20.52 -12.81 -3.03
C ALA A 425 20.26 -11.42 -3.64
N GLY A 426 21.29 -10.54 -3.63
CA GLY A 426 21.21 -9.21 -4.22
C GLY A 426 20.88 -9.22 -5.72
N LEU A 427 21.51 -10.09 -6.49
CA LEU A 427 21.26 -10.22 -7.94
C LEU A 427 19.80 -10.59 -8.26
N LEU A 428 19.22 -11.53 -7.50
CA LEU A 428 17.80 -11.88 -7.67
C LEU A 428 16.85 -10.75 -7.24
N LEU A 429 17.20 -10.03 -6.17
CA LEU A 429 16.42 -8.86 -5.74
C LEU A 429 16.46 -7.72 -6.76
N ASP A 430 17.62 -7.44 -7.36
CA ASP A 430 17.74 -6.41 -8.39
C ASP A 430 16.95 -6.77 -9.65
N ARG A 431 16.86 -8.06 -10.01
CA ARG A 431 15.99 -8.53 -11.08
C ARG A 431 14.52 -8.30 -10.77
N LEU A 432 14.05 -8.63 -9.55
CA LEU A 432 12.68 -8.40 -9.12
C LEU A 432 12.35 -6.90 -9.03
N ARG A 433 13.30 -6.10 -8.53
CA ARG A 433 13.17 -4.64 -8.47
C ARG A 433 13.03 -4.01 -9.85
N LEU A 434 13.84 -4.42 -10.84
CA LEU A 434 13.68 -3.98 -12.22
C LEU A 434 12.31 -4.35 -12.79
N ALA A 435 11.84 -5.58 -12.57
CA ALA A 435 10.52 -6.02 -13.01
C ALA A 435 9.41 -5.16 -12.37
N GLN A 436 9.52 -4.78 -11.09
CA GLN A 436 8.59 -3.89 -10.41
C GLN A 436 8.63 -2.47 -10.99
N LEU A 437 9.83 -1.93 -11.23
CA LEU A 437 10.00 -0.57 -11.75
C LEU A 437 9.40 -0.39 -13.15
N VAL A 438 9.35 -1.44 -13.95
CA VAL A 438 8.67 -1.44 -15.25
C VAL A 438 7.23 -1.97 -15.19
N GLY A 439 6.69 -2.19 -13.99
CA GLY A 439 5.30 -2.63 -13.79
C GLY A 439 5.01 -4.07 -14.23
N ARG A 440 6.05 -4.91 -14.40
CA ARG A 440 5.92 -6.32 -14.84
C ARG A 440 6.18 -7.34 -13.73
N LEU A 441 6.25 -6.90 -12.49
CA LEU A 441 6.40 -7.85 -11.39
C LEU A 441 5.08 -8.59 -11.18
N ASP A 442 5.06 -9.86 -11.56
CA ASP A 442 3.93 -10.76 -11.49
C ASP A 442 4.29 -12.10 -10.84
N GLU A 443 3.31 -12.97 -10.71
CA GLU A 443 3.50 -14.31 -10.14
C GLU A 443 4.46 -15.17 -10.98
N ASP A 444 4.46 -15.04 -12.30
CA ASP A 444 5.35 -15.81 -13.17
C ASP A 444 6.80 -15.41 -12.99
N THR A 445 7.08 -14.11 -12.82
CA THR A 445 8.40 -13.60 -12.47
C THR A 445 8.87 -14.13 -11.11
N LEU A 446 7.97 -14.16 -10.12
CA LEU A 446 8.27 -14.72 -8.79
C LEU A 446 8.50 -16.23 -8.87
N ARG A 447 7.71 -16.96 -9.66
CA ARG A 447 7.86 -18.40 -9.89
C ARG A 447 9.19 -18.73 -10.57
N ALA A 448 9.62 -17.95 -11.57
CA ALA A 448 10.92 -18.10 -12.21
C ALA A 448 12.06 -17.86 -11.21
N THR A 449 11.90 -16.89 -10.30
CA THR A 449 12.87 -16.65 -9.22
C THR A 449 12.90 -17.83 -8.23
N ASN A 450 11.74 -18.38 -7.87
CA ASN A 450 11.64 -19.56 -7.01
C ASN A 450 12.29 -20.82 -7.62
N GLN A 451 12.16 -21.01 -8.92
CA GLN A 451 12.84 -22.10 -9.64
C GLN A 451 14.37 -21.96 -9.57
N ALA A 452 14.90 -20.74 -9.64
CA ALA A 452 16.34 -20.50 -9.47
C ALA A 452 16.84 -20.84 -8.05
N LEU A 453 15.96 -20.85 -7.02
CA LEU A 453 16.29 -21.33 -5.68
C LEU A 453 16.31 -22.86 -5.58
N SER A 454 15.52 -23.53 -6.43
CA SER A 454 15.38 -25.00 -6.43
C SER A 454 16.46 -25.69 -7.24
N ALA A 455 17.06 -25.02 -8.22
CA ALA A 455 18.18 -25.50 -9.02
C ALA A 455 19.48 -25.38 -8.19
N ALA A 456 19.59 -26.18 -7.12
CA ALA A 456 20.87 -26.40 -6.45
C ALA A 456 21.66 -27.46 -7.23
N PRO A 457 23.02 -27.34 -7.30
CA PRO A 457 23.88 -28.30 -7.98
C PRO A 457 23.83 -29.68 -7.37
#